data_28a4df53f223512f300763d7b5b72756
#
_entry.id   28a4df53f223512f300763d7b5b72756
#
_cell.length_a   1.000
_cell.length_b   1.000
_cell.length_c   1.000
_cell.angle_alpha   90.00
_cell.angle_beta   90.00
_cell.angle_gamma   90.00
#
_symmetry.space_group_name_H-M   'P 1'
#
loop_
_entity.id
_entity.type
_entity.pdbx_description
1 polymer ?
#
loop_
_entity_poly.entity_id
_entity_poly.type
_entity_poly.pdbx_seq_one_letter_code
_entity_poly.pdbx_strand_id
1 'polypeptide(L)'
;MKQYHDLMRKILEEGTQKGDRTGTGTRSIFGHQMRFDLSEGFPLVTTKKLHLRSIIVELLWFLRGDSNIGYLKENKVSIWDEWADENGDLGPVYGYQWRHWPDGKGGEIDQIKNLIHQIKTKPDSRRHIVSAWNVADVDQMALPPCHTIFQFYVADGKLSCQLYQRSADVFLGVPFNIASYALFTMMIAQVCDLKLGDFVHTFGDAHLYSNHIEQAELQLTRDLRPLPTMKINPEVKDIFSFKLEDFELVGYDPHPHIKAAVAV
;
A
#
# COMPACT_ATOMS: atom_id res chain seq x y z
N MET A 1 -0.46 15.51 4.58
CA MET A 1 -1.40 14.92 3.55
C MET A 1 -1.78 15.87 2.41
N LYS A 2 -1.14 17.06 2.34
CA LYS A 2 -1.38 18.03 1.23
C LYS A 2 -1.11 17.39 -0.15
N GLN A 3 -0.06 16.58 -0.28
CA GLN A 3 0.33 15.91 -1.52
C GLN A 3 -0.80 15.06 -2.12
N TYR A 4 -1.57 14.37 -1.28
CA TYR A 4 -2.73 13.59 -1.71
C TYR A 4 -3.88 14.47 -2.22
N HIS A 5 -4.15 15.60 -1.54
CA HIS A 5 -5.14 16.58 -2.01
C HIS A 5 -4.71 17.23 -3.34
N ASP A 6 -3.42 17.54 -3.48
CA ASP A 6 -2.89 18.12 -4.72
C ASP A 6 -3.02 17.14 -5.90
N LEU A 7 -2.83 15.84 -5.67
CA LEU A 7 -3.09 14.81 -6.68
C LEU A 7 -4.57 14.78 -7.10
N MET A 8 -5.51 14.79 -6.13
CA MET A 8 -6.94 14.79 -6.46
C MET A 8 -7.33 16.05 -7.27
N ARG A 9 -6.87 17.25 -6.85
CA ARG A 9 -7.11 18.50 -7.60
C ARG A 9 -6.58 18.39 -9.01
N LYS A 10 -5.34 17.94 -9.16
CA LYS A 10 -4.71 17.78 -10.46
C LYS A 10 -5.53 16.87 -11.39
N ILE A 11 -6.05 15.75 -10.89
CA ILE A 11 -6.90 14.86 -11.70
C ILE A 11 -8.22 15.55 -12.06
N LEU A 12 -8.84 16.29 -11.14
CA LEU A 12 -10.09 17.02 -11.41
C LEU A 12 -9.91 18.15 -12.43
N GLU A 13 -8.75 18.82 -12.44
CA GLU A 13 -8.47 19.97 -13.29
C GLU A 13 -7.89 19.56 -14.65
N GLU A 14 -6.93 18.64 -14.66
CA GLU A 14 -6.12 18.30 -15.83
C GLU A 14 -6.39 16.90 -16.40
N GLY A 15 -7.14 16.05 -15.65
CA GLY A 15 -7.32 14.64 -15.99
C GLY A 15 -8.15 14.44 -17.28
N THR A 16 -7.75 13.46 -18.07
CA THR A 16 -8.44 13.04 -19.29
C THR A 16 -9.55 12.03 -18.96
N GLN A 17 -10.73 12.21 -19.57
CA GLN A 17 -11.81 11.21 -19.50
C GLN A 17 -11.42 9.95 -20.27
N LYS A 18 -11.59 8.79 -19.63
CA LYS A 18 -11.30 7.47 -20.22
C LYS A 18 -12.40 6.48 -19.84
N GLY A 19 -12.65 5.52 -20.73
CA GLY A 19 -13.32 4.28 -20.35
C GLY A 19 -12.42 3.40 -19.50
N ASP A 20 -13.04 2.45 -18.80
CA ASP A 20 -12.36 1.45 -18.00
C ASP A 20 -13.06 0.08 -18.11
N ARG A 21 -12.44 -0.96 -17.56
CA ARG A 21 -12.97 -2.34 -17.59
C ARG A 21 -14.35 -2.47 -16.92
N THR A 22 -14.64 -1.66 -15.91
CA THR A 22 -15.89 -1.72 -15.15
C THR A 22 -17.05 -0.99 -15.86
N GLY A 23 -16.77 -0.19 -16.90
CA GLY A 23 -17.76 0.64 -17.58
C GLY A 23 -18.19 1.89 -16.81
N THR A 24 -17.61 2.15 -15.64
CA THR A 24 -17.91 3.32 -14.80
C THR A 24 -17.34 4.60 -15.41
N GLY A 25 -16.23 4.51 -16.13
CA GLY A 25 -15.45 5.63 -16.63
C GLY A 25 -14.57 6.25 -15.56
N THR A 26 -13.48 6.86 -16.00
CA THR A 26 -12.49 7.50 -15.12
C THR A 26 -12.04 8.83 -15.65
N ARG A 27 -11.58 9.70 -14.77
CA ARG A 27 -10.75 10.86 -15.10
C ARG A 27 -9.33 10.57 -14.60
N SER A 28 -8.35 10.60 -15.48
CA SER A 28 -6.99 10.14 -15.11
C SER A 28 -5.88 11.05 -15.63
N ILE A 29 -4.75 10.99 -14.94
CA ILE A 29 -3.44 11.51 -15.38
C ILE A 29 -2.45 10.35 -15.45
N PHE A 30 -1.44 10.46 -16.31
CA PHE A 30 -0.37 9.48 -16.42
C PHE A 30 0.95 10.05 -15.90
N GLY A 31 1.49 9.39 -14.87
CA GLY A 31 2.73 9.82 -14.23
C GLY A 31 2.51 10.90 -13.16
N HIS A 32 2.72 10.53 -11.91
CA HIS A 32 2.72 11.44 -10.77
C HIS A 32 3.56 10.87 -9.63
N GLN A 33 4.08 11.72 -8.76
CA GLN A 33 4.83 11.28 -7.59
C GLN A 33 4.46 12.12 -6.37
N MET A 34 4.25 11.45 -5.24
CA MET A 34 4.10 12.07 -3.92
C MET A 34 5.24 11.64 -3.00
N ARG A 35 5.60 12.49 -2.04
CA ARG A 35 6.62 12.20 -1.02
C ARG A 35 6.08 12.55 0.37
N PHE A 36 6.33 11.66 1.32
CA PHE A 36 5.93 11.78 2.72
C PHE A 36 7.16 11.57 3.60
N ASP A 37 7.55 12.57 4.38
CA ASP A 37 8.56 12.41 5.44
C ASP A 37 7.91 11.66 6.61
N LEU A 38 8.36 10.42 6.84
CA LEU A 38 7.79 9.57 7.90
C LEU A 38 8.22 10.01 9.31
N SER A 39 9.16 10.92 9.43
CA SER A 39 9.55 11.53 10.72
C SER A 39 8.55 12.59 11.20
N GLU A 40 7.72 13.15 10.30
CA GLU A 40 6.68 14.14 10.63
C GLU A 40 5.40 13.51 11.18
N GLY A 41 5.23 12.19 11.07
CA GLY A 41 4.05 11.46 11.53
C GLY A 41 3.63 10.36 10.55
N PHE A 42 2.62 9.60 10.94
CA PHE A 42 2.09 8.53 10.11
C PHE A 42 1.12 9.09 9.05
N PRO A 43 1.37 8.90 7.74
CA PRO A 43 0.59 9.53 6.68
C PRO A 43 -0.76 8.84 6.46
N LEU A 44 -1.61 8.87 7.47
CA LEU A 44 -3.00 8.42 7.42
C LEU A 44 -3.90 9.61 7.10
N VAL A 45 -4.70 9.49 6.05
CA VAL A 45 -5.59 10.58 5.61
C VAL A 45 -6.52 11.04 6.74
N THR A 46 -6.56 12.36 6.99
CA THR A 46 -7.40 12.97 8.04
C THR A 46 -8.69 13.60 7.49
N THR A 47 -8.77 13.85 6.19
CA THR A 47 -9.94 14.47 5.54
C THR A 47 -11.09 13.51 5.29
N LYS A 48 -10.90 12.23 5.52
CA LYS A 48 -11.93 11.21 5.71
C LYS A 48 -11.39 10.10 6.61
N LYS A 49 -12.27 9.50 7.43
CA LYS A 49 -11.89 8.38 8.30
C LYS A 49 -11.60 7.14 7.47
N LEU A 50 -10.45 6.51 7.71
CA LEU A 50 -10.04 5.22 7.12
C LEU A 50 -10.16 4.09 8.14
N HIS A 51 -10.34 2.86 7.65
CA HIS A 51 -10.40 1.66 8.48
C HIS A 51 -9.01 1.04 8.64
N LEU A 52 -8.22 1.59 9.57
CA LEU A 52 -6.82 1.19 9.79
C LEU A 52 -6.63 -0.31 10.02
N ARG A 53 -7.58 -0.96 10.73
CA ARG A 53 -7.52 -2.41 10.96
C ARG A 53 -7.38 -3.19 9.65
N SER A 54 -8.17 -2.85 8.62
CA SER A 54 -8.07 -3.53 7.32
C SER A 54 -6.70 -3.33 6.68
N ILE A 55 -6.11 -2.14 6.81
CA ILE A 55 -4.77 -1.83 6.27
C ILE A 55 -3.71 -2.70 6.95
N ILE A 56 -3.72 -2.78 8.28
CA ILE A 56 -2.74 -3.58 9.03
C ILE A 56 -2.91 -5.06 8.74
N VAL A 57 -4.13 -5.58 8.77
CA VAL A 57 -4.41 -7.01 8.57
C VAL A 57 -4.04 -7.44 7.14
N GLU A 58 -4.32 -6.60 6.13
CA GLU A 58 -3.91 -6.86 4.75
C GLU A 58 -2.38 -6.92 4.62
N LEU A 59 -1.66 -5.97 5.21
CA LEU A 59 -0.20 -5.97 5.19
C LEU A 59 0.39 -7.22 5.87
N LEU A 60 -0.17 -7.62 7.02
CA LEU A 60 0.23 -8.84 7.70
C LEU A 60 -0.06 -10.09 6.86
N TRP A 61 -1.20 -10.09 6.15
CA TRP A 61 -1.55 -11.16 5.21
C TRP A 61 -0.56 -11.26 4.04
N PHE A 62 -0.16 -10.15 3.43
CA PHE A 62 0.91 -10.15 2.43
C PHE A 62 2.23 -10.72 2.98
N LEU A 63 2.60 -10.34 4.20
CA LEU A 63 3.83 -10.82 4.85
C LEU A 63 3.81 -12.32 5.20
N ARG A 64 2.62 -12.91 5.33
CA ARG A 64 2.46 -14.37 5.50
C ARG A 64 2.74 -15.13 4.20
N GLY A 65 2.69 -14.48 3.04
CA GLY A 65 2.78 -15.12 1.73
C GLY A 65 1.49 -15.82 1.30
N ASP A 66 0.39 -15.57 2.00
CA ASP A 66 -0.90 -16.21 1.72
C ASP A 66 -1.53 -15.64 0.43
N SER A 67 -2.24 -16.47 -0.31
CA SER A 67 -3.12 -16.10 -1.43
C SER A 67 -4.60 -16.31 -1.11
N ASN A 68 -4.90 -17.02 -0.04
CA ASN A 68 -6.26 -17.29 0.41
C ASN A 68 -6.73 -16.27 1.43
N ILE A 69 -7.99 -15.82 1.31
CA ILE A 69 -8.59 -14.78 2.18
C ILE A 69 -9.02 -15.29 3.56
N GLY A 70 -8.75 -16.54 3.92
CA GLY A 70 -9.11 -17.12 5.22
C GLY A 70 -8.63 -16.29 6.39
N TYR A 71 -7.35 -15.89 6.39
CA TYR A 71 -6.79 -15.01 7.42
C TYR A 71 -7.50 -13.64 7.50
N LEU A 72 -7.87 -13.06 6.36
CA LEU A 72 -8.62 -11.80 6.33
C LEU A 72 -10.00 -11.96 6.96
N LYS A 73 -10.72 -13.02 6.62
CA LYS A 73 -12.06 -13.35 7.20
C LYS A 73 -12.01 -13.59 8.70
N GLU A 74 -11.03 -14.35 9.19
CA GLU A 74 -10.80 -14.55 10.62
C GLU A 74 -10.61 -13.23 11.37
N ASN A 75 -9.97 -12.26 10.71
CA ASN A 75 -9.75 -10.92 11.23
C ASN A 75 -10.87 -9.92 10.88
N LYS A 76 -12.00 -10.36 10.34
CA LYS A 76 -13.18 -9.54 9.97
C LYS A 76 -12.84 -8.45 8.95
N VAL A 77 -12.01 -8.78 7.96
CA VAL A 77 -11.62 -7.93 6.84
C VAL A 77 -12.14 -8.56 5.57
N SER A 78 -12.93 -7.80 4.79
CA SER A 78 -13.66 -8.26 3.59
C SER A 78 -13.22 -7.57 2.30
N ILE A 79 -12.11 -6.82 2.33
CA ILE A 79 -11.69 -5.98 1.19
C ILE A 79 -11.24 -6.76 -0.05
N TRP A 80 -11.15 -8.08 0.05
CA TRP A 80 -10.78 -8.99 -1.03
C TRP A 80 -11.88 -10.00 -1.41
N ASP A 81 -13.02 -9.98 -0.71
CA ASP A 81 -14.10 -10.98 -0.87
C ASP A 81 -14.65 -11.03 -2.30
N GLU A 82 -14.71 -9.90 -3.01
CA GLU A 82 -15.29 -9.79 -4.35
C GLU A 82 -14.42 -10.44 -5.45
N TRP A 83 -13.14 -10.67 -5.18
CA TRP A 83 -12.20 -11.26 -6.16
C TRP A 83 -11.85 -12.70 -5.88
N ALA A 84 -12.12 -13.19 -4.68
CA ALA A 84 -11.81 -14.57 -4.30
C ALA A 84 -12.75 -15.58 -4.96
N ASP A 85 -12.22 -16.74 -5.32
CA ASP A 85 -13.02 -17.86 -5.81
C ASP A 85 -13.88 -18.47 -4.68
N GLU A 86 -14.62 -19.54 -5.00
CA GLU A 86 -15.49 -20.26 -4.06
C GLU A 86 -14.72 -20.88 -2.86
N ASN A 87 -13.42 -21.13 -3.01
CA ASN A 87 -12.53 -21.64 -1.96
C ASN A 87 -11.83 -20.51 -1.18
N GLY A 88 -12.05 -19.26 -1.58
CA GLY A 88 -11.38 -18.09 -0.99
C GLY A 88 -9.98 -17.85 -1.54
N ASP A 89 -9.61 -18.41 -2.66
CA ASP A 89 -8.31 -18.24 -3.28
C ASP A 89 -8.31 -17.11 -4.31
N LEU A 90 -7.19 -16.41 -4.42
CA LEU A 90 -6.94 -15.27 -5.32
C LEU A 90 -5.89 -15.59 -6.38
N GLY A 91 -5.33 -16.80 -6.37
CA GLY A 91 -4.14 -17.13 -7.14
C GLY A 91 -2.87 -16.49 -6.57
N PRO A 92 -1.75 -16.51 -7.31
CA PRO A 92 -0.44 -16.11 -6.80
C PRO A 92 -0.26 -14.58 -6.70
N VAL A 93 -1.16 -13.90 -5.95
CA VAL A 93 -1.16 -12.44 -5.77
C VAL A 93 -0.07 -11.99 -4.79
N TYR A 94 0.11 -10.71 -4.62
CA TYR A 94 1.06 -9.94 -3.79
C TYR A 94 1.92 -10.74 -2.79
N GLY A 95 1.31 -11.29 -1.72
CA GLY A 95 2.02 -12.01 -0.67
C GLY A 95 2.75 -13.25 -1.18
N TYR A 96 2.11 -13.99 -2.08
CA TYR A 96 2.73 -15.14 -2.72
C TYR A 96 3.99 -14.71 -3.49
N GLN A 97 3.90 -13.68 -4.34
CA GLN A 97 5.06 -13.21 -5.09
C GLN A 97 6.16 -12.64 -4.17
N TRP A 98 5.81 -12.01 -3.06
CA TRP A 98 6.79 -11.50 -2.10
C TRP A 98 7.56 -12.60 -1.39
N ARG A 99 6.93 -13.74 -1.10
CA ARG A 99 7.47 -14.79 -0.23
C ARG A 99 7.79 -16.11 -0.95
N HIS A 100 7.13 -16.40 -2.07
CA HIS A 100 7.18 -17.67 -2.77
C HIS A 100 7.43 -17.51 -4.27
N TRP A 101 8.27 -16.53 -4.64
CA TRP A 101 8.61 -16.31 -6.06
C TRP A 101 9.29 -17.56 -6.64
N PRO A 102 8.79 -18.15 -7.74
CA PRO A 102 9.40 -19.35 -8.33
C PRO A 102 10.84 -19.06 -8.82
N ASP A 103 11.80 -19.90 -8.43
CA ASP A 103 13.23 -19.75 -8.82
C ASP A 103 13.55 -20.33 -10.20
N GLY A 104 12.57 -20.92 -10.88
CA GLY A 104 12.73 -21.61 -12.16
C GLY A 104 13.44 -22.97 -12.07
N LYS A 105 13.74 -23.47 -10.87
CA LYS A 105 14.44 -24.76 -10.61
C LYS A 105 13.64 -25.67 -9.69
N GLY A 106 12.39 -25.33 -9.40
CA GLY A 106 11.50 -26.06 -8.50
C GLY A 106 11.61 -25.62 -7.03
N GLY A 107 12.32 -24.54 -6.74
CA GLY A 107 12.37 -23.87 -5.43
C GLY A 107 11.72 -22.49 -5.46
N GLU A 108 11.82 -21.79 -4.34
CA GLU A 108 11.20 -20.49 -4.09
C GLU A 108 12.22 -19.46 -3.59
N ILE A 109 11.97 -18.19 -3.92
CA ILE A 109 12.73 -17.05 -3.46
C ILE A 109 11.83 -16.23 -2.53
N ASP A 110 12.19 -16.13 -1.25
CA ASP A 110 11.57 -15.19 -0.31
C ASP A 110 12.23 -13.80 -0.48
N GLN A 111 11.59 -12.93 -1.25
CA GLN A 111 12.09 -11.59 -1.55
C GLN A 111 12.17 -10.72 -0.29
N ILE A 112 11.22 -10.85 0.67
CA ILE A 112 11.21 -10.06 1.91
C ILE A 112 12.36 -10.46 2.84
N LYS A 113 12.58 -11.76 3.02
CA LYS A 113 13.70 -12.26 3.81
C LYS A 113 15.04 -11.82 3.23
N ASN A 114 15.18 -11.93 1.91
CA ASN A 114 16.39 -11.48 1.20
C ASN A 114 16.59 -9.97 1.30
N LEU A 115 15.52 -9.18 1.19
CA LEU A 115 15.54 -7.72 1.34
C LEU A 115 16.10 -7.32 2.72
N ILE A 116 15.55 -7.87 3.80
CA ILE A 116 15.99 -7.56 5.17
C ILE A 116 17.46 -7.95 5.38
N HIS A 117 17.85 -9.14 4.91
CA HIS A 117 19.23 -9.58 4.96
C HIS A 117 20.16 -8.60 4.22
N GLN A 118 19.78 -8.14 3.03
CA GLN A 118 20.58 -7.21 2.24
C GLN A 118 20.65 -5.82 2.88
N ILE A 119 19.55 -5.29 3.43
CA ILE A 119 19.56 -4.00 4.14
C ILE A 119 20.53 -4.06 5.32
N LYS A 120 20.53 -5.14 6.11
CA LYS A 120 21.42 -5.32 7.27
C LYS A 120 22.89 -5.50 6.89
N THR A 121 23.17 -6.20 5.79
CA THR A 121 24.55 -6.61 5.44
C THR A 121 25.21 -5.74 4.37
N LYS A 122 24.40 -5.09 3.55
CA LYS A 122 24.83 -4.27 2.39
C LYS A 122 23.92 -3.04 2.22
N PRO A 123 23.83 -2.13 3.22
CA PRO A 123 22.87 -1.02 3.20
C PRO A 123 23.02 -0.10 1.98
N ASP A 124 24.23 0.07 1.45
CA ASP A 124 24.51 0.92 0.27
C ASP A 124 24.11 0.27 -1.07
N SER A 125 23.53 -0.93 -1.05
CA SER A 125 23.09 -1.61 -2.27
C SER A 125 21.92 -0.85 -2.94
N ARG A 126 21.97 -0.78 -4.27
CA ARG A 126 20.89 -0.24 -5.10
C ARG A 126 19.90 -1.32 -5.57
N ARG A 127 19.97 -2.53 -4.95
CA ARG A 127 19.19 -3.72 -5.32
C ARG A 127 18.18 -4.13 -4.24
N HIS A 128 17.83 -3.23 -3.32
CA HIS A 128 16.78 -3.46 -2.32
C HIS A 128 15.40 -3.35 -2.99
N ILE A 129 15.08 -4.29 -3.87
CA ILE A 129 13.90 -4.29 -4.72
C ILE A 129 13.07 -5.54 -4.44
N VAL A 130 11.75 -5.36 -4.40
CA VAL A 130 10.75 -6.43 -4.37
C VAL A 130 9.75 -6.20 -5.51
N SER A 131 9.47 -7.23 -6.28
CA SER A 131 8.50 -7.23 -7.37
C SER A 131 7.31 -8.13 -7.04
N ALA A 132 6.10 -7.61 -7.25
CA ALA A 132 4.89 -8.42 -7.25
C ALA A 132 4.43 -8.75 -8.70
N TRP A 133 4.99 -8.08 -9.70
CA TRP A 133 4.66 -8.29 -11.10
C TRP A 133 5.48 -9.44 -11.68
N ASN A 134 4.90 -10.64 -11.68
CA ASN A 134 5.49 -11.83 -12.30
C ASN A 134 4.78 -12.11 -13.62
N VAL A 135 5.48 -11.90 -14.72
CA VAL A 135 4.92 -12.04 -16.07
C VAL A 135 4.44 -13.48 -16.37
N ALA A 136 5.03 -14.48 -15.70
CA ALA A 136 4.63 -15.87 -15.87
C ALA A 136 3.33 -16.21 -15.13
N ASP A 137 2.99 -15.47 -14.07
CA ASP A 137 1.87 -15.79 -13.17
C ASP A 137 0.71 -14.80 -13.27
N VAL A 138 0.92 -13.64 -13.90
CA VAL A 138 -0.05 -12.51 -13.87
C VAL A 138 -1.44 -12.88 -14.37
N ASP A 139 -1.53 -13.78 -15.35
CA ASP A 139 -2.81 -14.23 -15.91
C ASP A 139 -3.54 -15.26 -15.00
N GLN A 140 -2.88 -15.76 -13.96
CA GLN A 140 -3.44 -16.67 -12.97
C GLN A 140 -3.94 -15.94 -11.72
N MET A 141 -3.72 -14.63 -11.64
CA MET A 141 -4.11 -13.80 -10.50
C MET A 141 -5.54 -13.30 -10.67
N ALA A 142 -6.37 -13.42 -9.64
CA ALA A 142 -7.73 -12.88 -9.65
C ALA A 142 -7.73 -11.36 -9.91
N LEU A 143 -6.68 -10.67 -9.42
CA LEU A 143 -6.44 -9.26 -9.68
C LEU A 143 -4.93 -9.01 -9.88
N PRO A 144 -4.48 -8.69 -11.12
CA PRO A 144 -3.09 -8.34 -11.37
C PRO A 144 -2.61 -7.17 -10.50
N PRO A 145 -1.40 -7.24 -9.91
CA PRO A 145 -0.95 -6.28 -8.92
C PRO A 145 -0.97 -4.84 -9.42
N CYS A 146 -1.64 -3.95 -8.69
CA CYS A 146 -1.62 -2.50 -8.94
C CYS A 146 -0.32 -1.88 -8.44
N HIS A 147 0.10 -2.19 -7.20
CA HIS A 147 1.41 -1.82 -6.67
C HIS A 147 2.42 -2.92 -7.03
N THR A 148 3.16 -2.68 -8.11
CA THR A 148 3.90 -3.70 -8.84
C THR A 148 5.31 -3.94 -8.34
N ILE A 149 6.00 -2.88 -7.93
CA ILE A 149 7.41 -2.92 -7.51
C ILE A 149 7.66 -1.85 -6.45
N PHE A 150 8.47 -2.16 -5.47
CA PHE A 150 8.96 -1.19 -4.52
C PHE A 150 10.46 -1.38 -4.25
N GLN A 151 11.11 -0.28 -3.91
CA GLN A 151 12.55 -0.22 -3.64
C GLN A 151 12.79 0.51 -2.33
N PHE A 152 13.72 -0.02 -1.53
CA PHE A 152 14.23 0.65 -0.35
C PHE A 152 15.58 1.31 -0.60
N TYR A 153 15.83 2.37 0.16
CA TYR A 153 17.06 3.15 0.11
C TYR A 153 17.50 3.49 1.53
N VAL A 154 18.77 3.23 1.82
CA VAL A 154 19.39 3.56 3.11
C VAL A 154 20.39 4.70 2.91
N ALA A 155 20.22 5.79 3.66
CA ALA A 155 21.17 6.89 3.71
C ALA A 155 21.11 7.56 5.09
N ASP A 156 22.25 7.97 5.61
CA ASP A 156 22.38 8.67 6.90
C ASP A 156 21.68 7.93 8.07
N GLY A 157 21.71 6.58 8.03
CA GLY A 157 21.05 5.73 9.02
C GLY A 157 19.53 5.76 8.96
N LYS A 158 18.93 6.25 7.84
CA LYS A 158 17.50 6.29 7.60
C LYS A 158 17.11 5.36 6.47
N LEU A 159 15.91 4.76 6.59
CA LEU A 159 15.29 3.91 5.57
C LEU A 159 14.17 4.67 4.87
N SER A 160 14.25 4.75 3.54
CA SER A 160 13.19 5.27 2.67
C SER A 160 12.66 4.16 1.77
N CYS A 161 11.40 4.29 1.33
CA CYS A 161 10.76 3.37 0.40
C CYS A 161 10.18 4.14 -0.79
N GLN A 162 10.38 3.63 -2.00
CA GLN A 162 9.66 4.10 -3.19
C GLN A 162 8.80 2.97 -3.74
N LEU A 163 7.50 3.24 -3.89
CA LEU A 163 6.53 2.36 -4.55
C LEU A 163 6.23 2.86 -5.96
N TYR A 164 6.19 1.95 -6.94
CA TYR A 164 5.53 2.19 -8.22
C TYR A 164 4.20 1.46 -8.28
N GLN A 165 3.12 2.21 -8.44
CA GLN A 165 1.76 1.74 -8.62
C GLN A 165 1.28 2.03 -10.04
N ARG A 166 1.08 0.97 -10.85
CA ARG A 166 0.72 1.10 -12.27
C ARG A 166 -0.67 1.66 -12.51
N SER A 167 -1.60 1.37 -11.58
CA SER A 167 -3.02 1.75 -11.65
C SER A 167 -3.49 2.10 -10.25
N ALA A 168 -4.09 3.27 -10.08
CA ALA A 168 -4.38 3.82 -8.76
C ALA A 168 -5.76 4.50 -8.72
N ASP A 169 -6.74 3.84 -8.08
CA ASP A 169 -7.95 4.49 -7.61
C ASP A 169 -7.59 5.49 -6.50
N VAL A 170 -7.56 6.77 -6.86
CA VAL A 170 -7.08 7.82 -5.97
C VAL A 170 -8.04 8.08 -4.82
N PHE A 171 -9.33 7.81 -4.98
CA PHE A 171 -10.28 8.05 -3.90
C PHE A 171 -10.33 6.91 -2.87
N LEU A 172 -10.50 5.65 -3.29
CA LEU A 172 -10.61 4.51 -2.36
C LEU A 172 -9.26 3.86 -2.07
N GLY A 173 -8.48 3.52 -3.09
CA GLY A 173 -7.28 2.68 -2.96
C GLY A 173 -6.05 3.44 -2.43
N VAL A 174 -5.73 4.58 -3.01
CA VAL A 174 -4.48 5.31 -2.71
C VAL A 174 -4.30 5.64 -1.23
N PRO A 175 -5.32 6.09 -0.47
CA PRO A 175 -5.19 6.31 0.97
C PRO A 175 -4.77 5.06 1.76
N PHE A 176 -5.27 3.89 1.37
CA PHE A 176 -4.89 2.60 1.94
C PHE A 176 -3.43 2.26 1.60
N ASN A 177 -3.05 2.44 0.33
CA ASN A 177 -1.70 2.12 -0.12
C ASN A 177 -0.64 3.03 0.52
N ILE A 178 -0.92 4.34 0.69
CA ILE A 178 -0.03 5.26 1.43
C ILE A 178 0.22 4.74 2.84
N ALA A 179 -0.84 4.47 3.59
CA ALA A 179 -0.73 4.01 4.97
C ALA A 179 -0.06 2.63 5.08
N SER A 180 -0.40 1.69 4.18
CA SER A 180 0.17 0.34 4.15
C SER A 180 1.69 0.38 3.93
N TYR A 181 2.17 1.07 2.91
CA TYR A 181 3.60 1.13 2.60
C TYR A 181 4.39 2.01 3.58
N ALA A 182 3.77 3.07 4.13
CA ALA A 182 4.37 3.82 5.24
C ALA A 182 4.58 2.92 6.46
N LEU A 183 3.55 2.15 6.86
CA LEU A 183 3.64 1.19 7.96
C LEU A 183 4.69 0.11 7.67
N PHE A 184 4.69 -0.45 6.48
CA PHE A 184 5.68 -1.44 6.07
C PHE A 184 7.11 -0.89 6.15
N THR A 185 7.33 0.36 5.72
CA THR A 185 8.63 1.03 5.85
C THR A 185 9.05 1.18 7.32
N MET A 186 8.11 1.54 8.21
CA MET A 186 8.36 1.63 9.64
C MET A 186 8.74 0.27 10.24
N MET A 187 8.02 -0.80 9.85
CA MET A 187 8.32 -2.17 10.30
C MET A 187 9.71 -2.63 9.86
N ILE A 188 10.07 -2.42 8.58
CA ILE A 188 11.41 -2.77 8.06
C ILE A 188 12.49 -1.94 8.75
N ALA A 189 12.27 -0.63 8.95
CA ALA A 189 13.22 0.22 9.66
C ALA A 189 13.48 -0.31 11.09
N GLN A 190 12.43 -0.68 11.83
CA GLN A 190 12.56 -1.23 13.18
C GLN A 190 13.36 -2.53 13.20
N VAL A 191 13.05 -3.50 12.33
CA VAL A 191 13.73 -4.79 12.33
C VAL A 191 15.17 -4.72 11.78
N CYS A 192 15.50 -3.63 11.07
CA CYS A 192 16.85 -3.35 10.56
C CYS A 192 17.63 -2.33 11.40
N ASP A 193 17.07 -1.86 12.52
CA ASP A 193 17.65 -0.84 13.41
C ASP A 193 18.03 0.47 12.69
N LEU A 194 17.12 0.94 11.85
CA LEU A 194 17.25 2.17 11.07
C LEU A 194 16.21 3.20 11.52
N LYS A 195 16.52 4.48 11.33
CA LYS A 195 15.56 5.59 11.49
C LYS A 195 14.63 5.68 10.28
N LEU A 196 13.52 6.40 10.42
CA LEU A 196 12.59 6.65 9.35
C LEU A 196 13.12 7.72 8.38
N GLY A 197 13.02 7.47 7.10
CA GLY A 197 13.19 8.40 6.01
C GLY A 197 11.86 8.71 5.33
N ASP A 198 11.84 8.70 4.00
CA ASP A 198 10.68 9.05 3.19
C ASP A 198 9.91 7.83 2.69
N PHE A 199 8.61 7.98 2.53
CA PHE A 199 7.82 7.18 1.61
C PHE A 199 7.55 7.97 0.33
N VAL A 200 7.97 7.44 -0.81
CA VAL A 200 7.78 8.02 -2.14
C VAL A 200 6.80 7.15 -2.92
N HIS A 201 5.67 7.72 -3.32
CA HIS A 201 4.62 7.01 -4.05
C HIS A 201 4.58 7.50 -5.50
N THR A 202 4.97 6.64 -6.42
CA THR A 202 5.02 6.94 -7.86
C THR A 202 3.89 6.19 -8.57
N PHE A 203 3.17 6.89 -9.44
CA PHE A 203 1.99 6.38 -10.14
C PHE A 203 2.23 6.28 -11.64
N GLY A 204 1.68 5.24 -12.25
CA GLY A 204 1.38 5.19 -13.67
C GLY A 204 0.06 5.91 -13.97
N ASP A 205 -1.04 5.16 -14.16
CA ASP A 205 -2.39 5.69 -14.31
C ASP A 205 -2.98 6.00 -12.93
N ALA A 206 -3.08 7.29 -12.58
CA ALA A 206 -3.75 7.77 -11.37
C ALA A 206 -5.11 8.35 -11.75
N HIS A 207 -6.19 7.77 -11.21
CA HIS A 207 -7.55 8.08 -11.66
C HIS A 207 -8.55 8.24 -10.52
N LEU A 208 -9.59 9.02 -10.81
CA LEU A 208 -10.84 9.08 -10.07
C LEU A 208 -11.92 8.44 -10.93
N TYR A 209 -12.66 7.47 -10.39
CA TYR A 209 -13.85 6.94 -11.04
C TYR A 209 -14.92 8.02 -11.16
N SER A 210 -15.73 7.97 -12.23
CA SER A 210 -16.76 8.98 -12.49
C SER A 210 -17.79 9.07 -11.37
N ASN A 211 -18.08 7.98 -10.69
CA ASN A 211 -18.96 7.91 -9.52
C ASN A 211 -18.31 8.36 -8.20
N HIS A 212 -17.04 8.79 -8.21
CA HIS A 212 -16.33 9.30 -7.04
C HIS A 212 -16.02 10.81 -7.11
N ILE A 213 -16.41 11.49 -8.19
CA ILE A 213 -16.07 12.91 -8.38
C ILE A 213 -16.64 13.78 -7.26
N GLU A 214 -17.95 13.65 -6.97
CA GLU A 214 -18.61 14.43 -5.90
C GLU A 214 -17.98 14.17 -4.52
N GLN A 215 -17.60 12.91 -4.24
CA GLN A 215 -16.93 12.52 -3.00
C GLN A 215 -15.54 13.13 -2.89
N ALA A 216 -14.79 13.17 -4.00
CA ALA A 216 -13.47 13.80 -4.05
C ALA A 216 -13.56 15.31 -3.85
N GLU A 217 -14.52 15.97 -4.50
CA GLU A 217 -14.80 17.40 -4.31
C GLU A 217 -15.18 17.70 -2.85
N LEU A 218 -16.10 16.92 -2.26
CA LEU A 218 -16.44 17.03 -0.84
C LEU A 218 -15.21 16.85 0.06
N GLN A 219 -14.36 15.88 -0.21
CA GLN A 219 -13.15 15.64 0.59
C GLN A 219 -12.19 16.84 0.50
N LEU A 220 -12.08 17.48 -0.65
CA LEU A 220 -11.23 18.64 -0.89
C LEU A 220 -11.70 19.91 -0.18
N THR A 221 -12.96 20.00 0.25
CA THR A 221 -13.47 21.13 1.07
C THR A 221 -13.03 21.03 2.53
N ARG A 222 -12.49 19.89 2.98
CA ARG A 222 -12.16 19.63 4.39
C ARG A 222 -10.74 20.06 4.71
N ASP A 223 -10.56 20.64 5.88
CA ASP A 223 -9.24 21.05 6.38
C ASP A 223 -8.36 19.83 6.69
N LEU A 224 -7.08 19.95 6.36
CA LEU A 224 -6.07 19.00 6.78
C LEU A 224 -5.86 19.13 8.30
N ARG A 225 -5.88 18.00 9.01
CA ARG A 225 -5.59 17.92 10.44
C ARG A 225 -4.18 17.35 10.66
N PRO A 226 -3.60 17.52 11.86
CA PRO A 226 -2.30 16.94 12.19
C PRO A 226 -2.25 15.44 11.91
N LEU A 227 -1.08 14.96 11.49
CA LEU A 227 -0.87 13.52 11.29
C LEU A 227 -0.88 12.80 12.64
N PRO A 228 -1.47 11.60 12.71
CA PRO A 228 -1.34 10.74 13.87
C PRO A 228 0.07 10.16 14.00
N THR A 229 0.35 9.58 15.16
CA THR A 229 1.57 8.79 15.40
C THR A 229 1.21 7.31 15.41
N MET A 230 1.97 6.50 14.65
CA MET A 230 1.93 5.06 14.73
C MET A 230 3.01 4.59 15.70
N LYS A 231 2.60 3.95 16.80
CA LYS A 231 3.52 3.25 17.70
C LYS A 231 3.55 1.77 17.31
N ILE A 232 4.75 1.23 17.24
CA ILE A 232 4.99 -0.20 16.96
C ILE A 232 5.66 -0.81 18.19
N ASN A 233 5.25 -2.00 18.61
CA ASN A 233 5.83 -2.73 19.72
C ASN A 233 7.35 -2.90 19.49
N PRO A 234 8.22 -2.25 20.30
CA PRO A 234 9.67 -2.26 20.07
C PRO A 234 10.34 -3.63 20.31
N GLU A 235 9.64 -4.54 20.97
CA GLU A 235 10.15 -5.89 21.26
C GLU A 235 10.13 -6.81 20.04
N VAL A 236 9.33 -6.48 19.02
CA VAL A 236 9.27 -7.28 17.79
C VAL A 236 10.49 -6.98 16.91
N LYS A 237 11.33 -8.00 16.70
CA LYS A 237 12.58 -7.91 15.92
C LYS A 237 12.57 -8.74 14.63
N ASP A 238 11.53 -9.50 14.39
CA ASP A 238 11.32 -10.27 13.16
C ASP A 238 10.07 -9.77 12.44
N ILE A 239 10.21 -9.44 11.15
CA ILE A 239 9.14 -8.89 10.31
C ILE A 239 7.93 -9.81 10.23
N PHE A 240 8.14 -11.11 10.34
CA PHE A 240 7.10 -12.13 10.22
C PHE A 240 6.40 -12.44 11.56
N SER A 241 6.88 -11.84 12.66
CA SER A 241 6.34 -12.06 14.01
C SER A 241 5.32 -11.00 14.43
N PHE A 242 5.16 -9.93 13.66
CA PHE A 242 4.20 -8.88 13.95
C PHE A 242 2.76 -9.39 13.95
N LYS A 243 1.97 -8.87 14.89
CA LYS A 243 0.55 -9.12 15.05
C LYS A 243 -0.21 -7.80 15.11
N LEU A 244 -1.53 -7.85 14.95
CA LEU A 244 -2.36 -6.64 14.97
C LEU A 244 -2.21 -5.82 16.26
N GLU A 245 -2.06 -6.46 17.40
CA GLU A 245 -1.88 -5.84 18.71
C GLU A 245 -0.54 -5.11 18.90
N ASP A 246 0.44 -5.31 18.01
CA ASP A 246 1.73 -4.63 18.05
C ASP A 246 1.67 -3.18 17.51
N PHE A 247 0.50 -2.73 17.03
CA PHE A 247 0.32 -1.42 16.43
C PHE A 247 -0.71 -0.59 17.20
N GLU A 248 -0.29 0.60 17.65
CA GLU A 248 -1.14 1.58 18.34
C GLU A 248 -1.15 2.91 17.57
N LEU A 249 -2.33 3.34 17.10
CA LEU A 249 -2.50 4.64 16.47
C LEU A 249 -2.88 5.69 17.51
N VAL A 250 -2.07 6.74 17.64
CA VAL A 250 -2.26 7.82 18.63
C VAL A 250 -2.55 9.13 17.94
N GLY A 251 -3.58 9.84 18.41
CA GLY A 251 -3.89 11.19 17.93
C GLY A 251 -4.59 11.23 16.56
N TYR A 252 -5.22 10.15 16.11
CA TYR A 252 -5.98 10.17 14.86
C TYR A 252 -7.34 10.82 15.06
N ASP A 253 -7.48 12.04 14.55
CA ASP A 253 -8.71 12.85 14.57
C ASP A 253 -9.16 13.15 13.12
N PRO A 254 -9.77 12.19 12.42
CA PRO A 254 -10.21 12.40 11.05
C PRO A 254 -11.57 13.07 10.97
N HIS A 255 -11.85 13.72 9.82
CA HIS A 255 -13.22 14.01 9.43
C HIS A 255 -14.03 12.72 9.23
N PRO A 256 -15.38 12.79 9.27
CA PRO A 256 -16.23 11.63 9.06
C PRO A 256 -15.94 10.88 7.75
N HIS A 257 -16.20 9.58 7.75
CA HIS A 257 -16.09 8.76 6.54
C HIS A 257 -16.93 9.32 5.38
N ILE A 258 -16.43 9.20 4.16
CA ILE A 258 -17.17 9.49 2.93
C ILE A 258 -17.42 8.15 2.22
N LYS A 259 -18.69 7.76 2.12
CA LYS A 259 -19.09 6.51 1.46
C LYS A 259 -18.95 6.63 -0.06
N ALA A 260 -18.36 5.63 -0.70
CA ALA A 260 -18.31 5.48 -2.15
C ALA A 260 -18.45 4.00 -2.53
N ALA A 261 -19.00 3.75 -3.72
CA ALA A 261 -19.12 2.39 -4.24
C ALA A 261 -17.78 1.94 -4.83
N VAL A 262 -17.43 0.67 -4.63
CA VAL A 262 -16.27 0.06 -5.30
C VAL A 262 -16.65 -0.15 -6.77
N ALA A 263 -15.73 0.19 -7.69
CA ALA A 263 -15.88 -0.13 -9.11
C ALA A 263 -15.29 -1.54 -9.37
N VAL A 264 -16.14 -2.49 -9.71
CA VAL A 264 -15.83 -3.92 -9.93
C VAL A 264 -16.14 -4.35 -11.35
#